data_269d69c98aa908aebd10b848676d6de8
#
_entry.id   269d69c98aa908aebd10b848676d6de8
#
_cell.length_a   1.000
_cell.length_b   1.000
_cell.length_c   1.000
_cell.angle_alpha   90.00
_cell.angle_beta   90.00
_cell.angle_gamma   90.00
#
_symmetry.space_group_name_H-M   'P 1'
#
loop_
_entity.id
_entity.type
_entity.pdbx_description
1 polymer ?
#
loop_
_entity_poly.entity_id
_entity_poly.type
_entity_poly.pdbx_seq_one_letter_code
_entity_poly.pdbx_strand_id
1 'polypeptide(L)'
;MIAGMFGENGELFFEIELIANNRERFPVEALLDTGFTTGFLAINFQDLEALNWPLIRSKIELRTARGDEFFDIYQGRVILDEQEFIIPVHVGDNLPEILIGSQWLEIMELAVNKPREILTLRIIEDN
;
A
#
# COMPACT_ATOMS: atom_id res chain seq x y z
N MET A 1 -5.24 -5.46 14.26
CA MET A 1 -6.28 -4.68 13.57
C MET A 1 -5.90 -3.21 13.53
N ILE A 2 -5.98 -2.61 12.37
CA ILE A 2 -5.80 -1.16 12.25
C ILE A 2 -7.12 -0.52 11.85
N ALA A 3 -7.37 0.67 12.40
CA ALA A 3 -8.52 1.49 12.03
C ALA A 3 -8.10 2.48 10.95
N GLY A 4 -8.97 2.68 10.00
CA GLY A 4 -8.75 3.66 8.94
C GLY A 4 -9.63 4.89 9.12
N MET A 5 -9.57 5.77 8.13
CA MET A 5 -10.37 6.99 8.08
C MET A 5 -11.01 7.13 6.71
N PHE A 6 -12.26 7.54 6.68
CA PHE A 6 -12.93 7.85 5.42
C PHE A 6 -12.51 9.24 4.94
N GLY A 7 -12.19 9.35 3.66
CA GLY A 7 -11.99 10.64 3.01
C GLY A 7 -13.31 11.33 2.72
N GLU A 8 -13.25 12.57 2.25
CA GLU A 8 -14.44 13.39 1.95
C GLU A 8 -15.35 12.76 0.89
N ASN A 9 -14.78 12.01 -0.03
CA ASN A 9 -15.51 11.35 -1.12
C ASN A 9 -15.66 9.84 -0.90
N GLY A 10 -15.53 9.38 0.35
CA GLY A 10 -15.65 7.98 0.68
C GLY A 10 -14.40 7.15 0.49
N GLU A 11 -13.25 7.80 0.25
CA GLU A 11 -11.97 7.10 0.15
C GLU A 11 -11.65 6.39 1.47
N LEU A 12 -10.93 5.26 1.36
CA LEU A 12 -10.54 4.45 2.51
C LEU A 12 -9.04 4.64 2.76
N PHE A 13 -8.69 5.41 3.80
CA PHE A 13 -7.31 5.68 4.14
C PHE A 13 -6.87 4.89 5.38
N PHE A 14 -5.64 4.40 5.33
CA PHE A 14 -5.00 3.74 6.46
C PHE A 14 -3.60 4.28 6.67
N GLU A 15 -3.18 4.40 7.91
CA GLU A 15 -1.78 4.68 8.23
C GLU A 15 -1.01 3.38 8.32
N ILE A 16 0.09 3.31 7.56
CA ILE A 16 1.02 2.19 7.57
C ILE A 16 2.43 2.73 7.80
N GLU A 17 3.38 1.86 8.10
CA GLU A 17 4.77 2.27 8.22
C GLU A 17 5.61 1.65 7.12
N LEU A 18 6.43 2.47 6.46
CA LEU A 18 7.46 2.00 5.54
C LEU A 18 8.77 1.90 6.32
N ILE A 19 9.50 0.81 6.14
CA ILE A 19 10.76 0.59 6.83
C ILE A 19 11.91 0.67 5.83
N ALA A 20 12.81 1.62 6.04
CA ALA A 20 14.00 1.78 5.22
C ALA A 20 15.02 0.67 5.52
N ASN A 21 16.00 0.53 4.63
CA ASN A 21 17.08 -0.46 4.81
C ASN A 21 17.87 -0.25 6.11
N ASN A 22 17.96 1.00 6.59
CA ASN A 22 18.62 1.30 7.86
C ASN A 22 17.72 1.10 9.08
N ARG A 23 16.52 0.53 8.89
CA ARG A 23 15.51 0.26 9.92
C ARG A 23 14.76 1.50 10.40
N GLU A 24 14.97 2.66 9.80
CA GLU A 24 14.18 3.84 10.08
C GLU A 24 12.74 3.64 9.61
N ARG A 25 11.79 4.09 10.41
CA ARG A 25 10.36 3.92 10.14
C ARG A 25 9.72 5.22 9.70
N PHE A 26 8.92 5.15 8.66
CA PHE A 26 8.20 6.31 8.11
C PHE A 26 6.71 6.01 8.11
N PRO A 27 5.94 6.62 9.02
CA PRO A 27 4.47 6.50 8.96
C PRO A 27 3.96 7.27 7.74
N VAL A 28 3.08 6.64 6.98
CA VAL A 28 2.47 7.26 5.80
C VAL A 28 0.99 6.94 5.76
N GLU A 29 0.21 7.87 5.23
CA GLU A 29 -1.19 7.65 4.95
C GLU A 29 -1.32 7.07 3.55
N ALA A 30 -2.05 5.98 3.41
CA ALA A 30 -2.20 5.29 2.14
C ALA A 30 -3.67 5.03 1.83
N LEU A 31 -4.01 5.14 0.56
CA LEU A 31 -5.36 4.91 0.05
C LEU A 31 -5.51 3.44 -0.36
N LEU A 32 -6.53 2.76 0.17
CA LEU A 32 -6.86 1.42 -0.31
C LEU A 32 -7.55 1.54 -1.65
N ASP A 33 -6.90 1.01 -2.68
CA ASP A 33 -7.40 1.01 -4.06
C ASP A 33 -7.71 -0.42 -4.48
N THR A 34 -8.99 -0.79 -4.46
CA THR A 34 -9.43 -2.13 -4.82
C THR A 34 -9.28 -2.40 -6.32
N GLY A 35 -9.11 -1.37 -7.14
CA GLY A 35 -8.80 -1.52 -8.56
C GLY A 35 -7.35 -1.87 -8.84
N PHE A 36 -6.47 -1.68 -7.85
CA PHE A 36 -5.07 -2.09 -7.95
C PHE A 36 -4.95 -3.54 -7.50
N THR A 37 -5.23 -4.46 -8.42
CA THR A 37 -5.41 -5.89 -8.11
C THR A 37 -4.13 -6.71 -8.18
N THR A 38 -3.07 -6.17 -8.79
CA THR A 38 -1.84 -6.91 -9.05
C THR A 38 -0.72 -6.64 -8.05
N GLY A 39 -0.98 -5.82 -7.04
CA GLY A 39 0.07 -5.45 -6.11
C GLY A 39 -0.39 -5.21 -4.69
N PHE A 40 0.60 -5.08 -3.82
CA PHE A 40 0.41 -4.77 -2.41
C PHE A 40 0.49 -3.27 -2.14
N LEU A 41 1.43 -2.57 -2.79
CA LEU A 41 1.72 -1.17 -2.48
C LEU A 41 2.26 -0.48 -3.72
N ALA A 42 1.87 0.77 -3.91
CA ALA A 42 2.46 1.63 -4.94
C ALA A 42 2.85 2.96 -4.33
N ILE A 43 4.08 3.39 -4.60
CA ILE A 43 4.65 4.66 -4.12
C ILE A 43 5.29 5.43 -5.29
N ASN A 44 5.62 6.68 -5.04
CA ASN A 44 6.34 7.50 -6.01
C ASN A 44 7.85 7.36 -5.84
N PHE A 45 8.61 7.63 -6.92
CA PHE A 45 10.08 7.63 -6.86
C PHE A 45 10.61 8.57 -5.78
N GLN A 46 9.92 9.68 -5.51
CA GLN A 46 10.36 10.62 -4.49
C GLN A 46 10.39 9.98 -3.10
N ASP A 47 9.48 9.03 -2.84
CA ASP A 47 9.43 8.35 -1.54
C ASP A 47 10.55 7.33 -1.38
N LEU A 48 11.12 6.87 -2.50
CA LEU A 48 12.09 5.79 -2.52
C LEU A 48 13.46 6.19 -1.98
N GLU A 49 13.84 7.46 -2.14
CA GLU A 49 15.18 7.93 -1.82
C GLU A 49 15.57 7.66 -0.37
N ALA A 50 14.66 7.93 0.56
CA ALA A 50 14.90 7.72 1.98
C ALA A 50 14.87 6.25 2.38
N LEU A 51 14.26 5.38 1.55
CA LEU A 51 14.02 3.98 1.89
C LEU A 51 15.19 3.08 1.50
N ASN A 52 15.88 3.41 0.43
CA ASN A 52 17.04 2.66 -0.09
C ASN A 52 16.72 1.17 -0.30
N TRP A 53 15.53 0.88 -0.84
CA TRP A 53 15.12 -0.49 -1.15
C TRP A 53 15.80 -1.00 -2.41
N PRO A 54 16.08 -2.31 -2.50
CA PRO A 54 16.68 -2.87 -3.70
C PRO A 54 15.68 -3.02 -4.85
N LEU A 55 16.16 -2.73 -6.06
CA LEU A 55 15.38 -2.92 -7.29
C LEU A 55 15.28 -4.42 -7.61
N ILE A 56 14.07 -4.87 -7.93
CA ILE A 56 13.80 -6.25 -8.36
C ILE A 56 13.64 -6.32 -9.88
N ARG A 57 12.82 -5.44 -10.45
CA ARG A 57 12.49 -5.47 -11.87
C ARG A 57 12.10 -4.08 -12.36
N SER A 58 12.51 -3.73 -13.56
CA SER A 58 12.21 -2.43 -14.18
C SER A 58 11.12 -2.57 -15.24
N LYS A 59 10.40 -1.47 -15.46
CA LYS A 59 9.50 -1.25 -16.59
C LYS A 59 8.39 -2.30 -16.72
N ILE A 60 7.69 -2.54 -15.62
CA ILE A 60 6.46 -3.32 -15.66
C ILE A 60 5.34 -2.40 -16.15
N GLU A 61 4.64 -2.83 -17.20
CA GLU A 61 3.50 -2.09 -17.71
C GLU A 61 2.22 -2.56 -17.05
N LEU A 62 1.46 -1.61 -16.51
CA LEU A 62 0.15 -1.89 -15.93
C LEU A 62 -0.90 -0.99 -16.55
N ARG A 63 -2.09 -1.56 -16.79
CA ARG A 63 -3.24 -0.76 -17.18
C ARG A 63 -3.88 -0.17 -15.94
N THR A 64 -4.02 1.17 -15.92
CA THR A 64 -4.62 1.91 -14.82
C THR A 64 -5.80 2.72 -15.35
N ALA A 65 -6.51 3.40 -14.44
CA ALA A 65 -7.58 4.31 -14.81
C ALA A 65 -7.10 5.49 -15.66
N ARG A 66 -5.79 5.78 -15.63
CA ARG A 66 -5.17 6.86 -16.41
C ARG A 66 -4.53 6.36 -17.72
N GLY A 67 -4.76 5.08 -18.08
CA GLY A 67 -4.16 4.44 -19.23
C GLY A 67 -3.04 3.49 -18.83
N ASP A 68 -2.18 3.15 -19.78
CA ASP A 68 -1.05 2.26 -19.50
C ASP A 68 0.08 3.05 -18.85
N GLU A 69 0.57 2.56 -17.71
CA GLU A 69 1.65 3.19 -16.95
C GLU A 69 2.75 2.19 -16.66
N PHE A 70 3.97 2.69 -16.58
CA PHE A 70 5.13 1.87 -16.26
C PHE A 70 5.53 2.04 -14.81
N PHE A 71 5.87 0.92 -14.18
CA PHE A 71 6.35 0.88 -12.81
C PHE A 71 7.62 0.06 -12.74
N ASP A 72 8.49 0.43 -11.80
CA ASP A 72 9.58 -0.43 -11.38
C ASP A 72 9.13 -1.17 -10.12
N ILE A 73 9.66 -2.38 -9.92
CA ILE A 73 9.34 -3.16 -8.72
C ILE A 73 10.57 -3.18 -7.82
N TYR A 74 10.37 -2.77 -6.58
CA TYR A 74 11.39 -2.78 -5.53
C TYR A 74 10.98 -3.74 -4.43
N GLN A 75 11.97 -4.32 -3.76
CA GLN A 75 11.70 -5.12 -2.56
C GLN A 75 11.52 -4.18 -1.38
N GLY A 76 10.29 -4.01 -0.95
CA GLY A 76 9.96 -3.11 0.15
C GLY A 76 9.77 -3.85 1.47
N ARG A 77 9.70 -3.06 2.52
CA ARG A 77 9.48 -3.55 3.88
C ARG A 77 8.48 -2.63 4.55
N VAL A 78 7.39 -3.20 5.06
CA VAL A 78 6.31 -2.43 5.66
C VAL A 78 5.84 -3.06 6.94
N ILE A 79 5.26 -2.25 7.82
CA ILE A 79 4.49 -2.74 8.97
C ILE A 79 3.03 -2.45 8.69
N LEU A 80 2.23 -3.50 8.74
CA LEU A 80 0.79 -3.41 8.57
C LEU A 80 0.15 -4.33 9.60
N ASP A 81 -0.82 -3.82 10.37
CA ASP A 81 -1.46 -4.54 11.47
C ASP A 81 -0.43 -5.16 12.44
N GLU A 82 0.56 -4.34 12.83
CA GLU A 82 1.61 -4.70 13.80
C GLU A 82 2.57 -5.80 13.34
N GLN A 83 2.48 -6.21 12.06
CA GLN A 83 3.39 -7.20 11.50
C GLN A 83 4.25 -6.60 10.40
N GLU A 84 5.49 -7.06 10.34
CA GLU A 84 6.43 -6.65 9.32
C GLU A 84 6.36 -7.60 8.13
N PHE A 85 6.28 -7.02 6.92
CA PHE A 85 6.23 -7.78 5.68
C PHE A 85 7.31 -7.29 4.73
N ILE A 86 7.90 -8.24 4.00
CA ILE A 86 8.75 -7.94 2.86
C ILE A 86 7.92 -8.24 1.62
N ILE A 87 7.71 -7.22 0.79
CA ILE A 87 6.78 -7.30 -0.34
C ILE A 87 7.37 -6.65 -1.58
N PRO A 88 6.95 -7.08 -2.78
CA PRO A 88 7.22 -6.31 -3.98
C PRO A 88 6.39 -5.02 -3.95
N VAL A 89 7.04 -3.89 -4.24
CA VAL A 89 6.41 -2.58 -4.23
C VAL A 89 6.52 -1.96 -5.61
N HIS A 90 5.39 -1.47 -6.12
CA HIS A 90 5.34 -0.76 -7.39
C HIS A 90 5.77 0.69 -7.18
N VAL A 91 6.76 1.14 -7.93
CA VAL A 91 7.28 2.50 -7.84
C VAL A 91 7.07 3.19 -9.18
N GLY A 92 6.34 4.28 -9.15
CA GLY A 92 5.99 5.03 -10.35
C GLY A 92 6.11 6.53 -10.15
N ASP A 93 5.56 7.28 -11.10
CA ASP A 93 5.55 8.74 -11.08
C ASP A 93 4.14 9.28 -10.96
N ASN A 94 4.03 10.41 -10.27
CA ASN A 94 2.80 11.21 -10.23
C ASN A 94 1.57 10.48 -9.68
N LEU A 95 1.79 9.52 -8.77
CA LEU A 95 0.67 8.96 -8.02
C LEU A 95 0.17 10.04 -7.05
N PRO A 96 -1.14 10.35 -7.05
CA PRO A 96 -1.67 11.35 -6.13
C PRO A 96 -1.63 10.91 -4.67
N GLU A 97 -1.63 9.60 -4.43
CA GLU A 97 -1.59 8.99 -3.11
C GLU A 97 -0.68 7.77 -3.13
N ILE A 98 -0.15 7.40 -1.98
CA ILE A 98 0.40 6.06 -1.78
C ILE A 98 -0.78 5.10 -1.81
N LEU A 99 -0.69 4.03 -2.59
CA LEU A 99 -1.79 3.09 -2.79
C LEU A 99 -1.53 1.76 -2.08
N ILE A 100 -2.55 1.30 -1.36
CA ILE A 100 -2.59 -0.07 -0.84
C ILE A 100 -3.37 -0.89 -1.86
N GLY A 101 -2.74 -1.92 -2.44
CA GLY A 101 -3.40 -2.78 -3.42
C GLY A 101 -4.30 -3.82 -2.76
N SER A 102 -5.23 -4.35 -3.56
CA SER A 102 -6.18 -5.32 -3.05
C SER A 102 -5.58 -6.70 -2.80
N GLN A 103 -4.34 -6.94 -3.20
CA GLN A 103 -3.68 -8.22 -2.96
C GLN A 103 -3.56 -8.53 -1.46
N TRP A 104 -3.51 -7.50 -0.61
CA TRP A 104 -3.56 -7.69 0.84
C TRP A 104 -4.83 -8.41 1.30
N LEU A 105 -5.94 -8.29 0.56
CA LEU A 105 -7.21 -8.90 0.94
C LEU A 105 -7.21 -10.42 0.79
N GLU A 106 -6.15 -11.00 0.27
CA GLU A 106 -5.95 -12.45 0.30
C GLU A 106 -5.58 -12.95 1.70
N ILE A 107 -5.03 -12.08 2.54
CA ILE A 107 -4.61 -12.43 3.90
C ILE A 107 -5.21 -11.54 4.98
N MET A 108 -6.00 -10.53 4.58
CA MET A 108 -6.58 -9.57 5.51
C MET A 108 -8.09 -9.44 5.28
N GLU A 109 -8.79 -9.08 6.36
CA GLU A 109 -10.21 -8.76 6.28
C GLU A 109 -10.39 -7.25 6.35
N LEU A 110 -11.12 -6.73 5.38
CA LEU A 110 -11.54 -5.33 5.36
C LEU A 110 -12.97 -5.24 5.85
N ALA A 111 -13.21 -4.45 6.88
CA ALA A 111 -14.56 -4.18 7.38
C ALA A 111 -14.89 -2.71 7.14
N VAL A 112 -15.99 -2.46 6.44
CA VAL A 112 -16.44 -1.12 6.10
C VAL A 112 -17.90 -0.97 6.48
N ASN A 113 -18.18 -0.01 7.34
CA ASN A 113 -19.54 0.38 7.69
C ASN A 113 -19.56 1.89 7.85
N LYS A 114 -19.86 2.58 6.77
CA LYS A 114 -19.76 4.04 6.74
C LYS A 114 -20.76 4.71 7.70
N PRO A 115 -22.04 4.26 7.80
CA PRO A 115 -22.98 4.86 8.75
C PRO A 115 -22.52 4.79 10.20
N ARG A 116 -21.76 3.76 10.56
CA ARG A 116 -21.22 3.60 11.92
C ARG A 116 -19.79 4.08 12.04
N GLU A 117 -19.23 4.64 10.96
CA GLU A 117 -17.84 5.09 10.91
C GLU A 117 -16.85 3.98 11.27
N ILE A 118 -17.14 2.75 10.83
CA ILE A 118 -16.24 1.62 11.02
C ILE A 118 -15.46 1.39 9.72
N LEU A 119 -14.14 1.45 9.85
CA LEU A 119 -13.21 1.10 8.78
C LEU A 119 -12.02 0.43 9.43
N THR A 120 -11.86 -0.87 9.20
CA THR A 120 -10.78 -1.64 9.81
C THR A 120 -10.16 -2.62 8.82
N LEU A 121 -8.90 -2.92 9.05
CA LEU A 121 -8.15 -3.90 8.29
C LEU A 121 -7.39 -4.77 9.29
N ARG A 122 -7.53 -6.08 9.19
CA ARG A 122 -6.87 -6.99 10.12
C ARG A 122 -6.37 -8.25 9.42
N ILE A 123 -5.26 -8.78 9.89
CA ILE A 123 -4.71 -10.03 9.38
C ILE A 123 -5.64 -11.17 9.82
N ILE A 124 -5.96 -12.04 8.86
CA ILE A 124 -6.73 -13.25 9.15
C ILE A 124 -5.73 -14.30 9.62
N GLU A 125 -5.95 -14.82 10.84
CA GLU A 125 -5.13 -15.89 11.36
C GLU A 125 -5.86 -17.21 11.16
N ASP A 126 -5.17 -18.14 10.49
CA ASP A 126 -5.66 -19.50 10.34
C ASP A 126 -5.23 -20.32 11.54
N ASN A 127 -6.19 -20.90 12.19
CA ASN A 127 -5.93 -21.82 13.30
C ASN A 127 -5.97 -23.28 12.84
#